data_f803749e402ec199d433ed9e7c45258f
#
_entry.id   f803749e402ec199d433ed9e7c45258f
#
_cell.length_a   1.000
_cell.length_b   1.000
_cell.length_c   1.000
_cell.angle_alpha   90.00
_cell.angle_beta   90.00
_cell.angle_gamma   90.00
#
_symmetry.space_group_name_H-M   'P 1'
#
loop_
_entity.id
_entity.type
_entity.pdbx_description
1 polymer ?
#
loop_
_entity_poly.entity_id
_entity_poly.type
_entity_poly.pdbx_seq_one_letter_code
_entity_poly.pdbx_strand_id
1 'polypeptide(L)'
;TKQVMDIKRPSVNFNPITIDVYNSKVYLQGKPEWQETTINLRDDATGAVSNLVGQQIQKQFDFLEQASAPSGVDYKFQLVFEMLDGGNGTATPTILEAWELDGCFLSQVDWGDMAYNSNDPVQIALTVKFDNAIQTIGGGVGTTVKSQTSGNTSN
;
A
#
# COMPACT_ATOMS: atom_id res chain seq x y z
N THR A 1 6.62 -13.59 0.56
CA THR A 1 6.40 -14.09 -0.81
C THR A 1 7.65 -13.89 -1.64
N LYS A 2 8.09 -14.93 -2.34
CA LYS A 2 9.33 -14.89 -3.17
C LYS A 2 9.17 -14.09 -4.48
N GLN A 3 7.98 -13.62 -4.76
CA GLN A 3 7.61 -12.99 -6.04
C GLN A 3 7.51 -11.46 -5.96
N VAL A 4 7.53 -10.89 -4.77
CA VAL A 4 7.57 -9.43 -4.59
C VAL A 4 9.00 -8.95 -4.82
N MET A 5 9.17 -8.04 -5.77
CA MET A 5 10.47 -7.42 -6.08
C MET A 5 10.67 -6.15 -5.24
N ASP A 6 9.70 -5.28 -5.29
CA ASP A 6 9.69 -4.06 -4.52
C ASP A 6 8.26 -3.61 -4.17
N ILE A 7 8.16 -2.78 -3.17
CA ILE A 7 6.92 -2.13 -2.75
C ILE A 7 7.25 -0.70 -2.31
N LYS A 8 6.50 0.25 -2.81
CA LYS A 8 6.59 1.64 -2.36
C LYS A 8 5.87 1.78 -1.02
N ARG A 9 6.54 2.38 -0.03
CA ARG A 9 5.91 2.69 1.26
C ARG A 9 4.74 3.65 1.09
N PRO A 10 3.70 3.55 1.94
CA PRO A 10 2.58 4.47 1.93
C PRO A 10 3.06 5.90 2.16
N SER A 11 2.44 6.84 1.48
CA SER A 11 2.68 8.26 1.67
C SER A 11 1.35 9.00 1.86
N VAL A 12 1.36 9.96 2.77
CA VAL A 12 0.18 10.78 3.08
C VAL A 12 0.47 12.23 2.71
N ASN A 13 -0.51 12.90 2.15
CA ASN A 13 -0.49 14.32 1.87
C ASN A 13 -1.57 15.04 2.69
N PHE A 14 -1.22 16.22 3.23
CA PHE A 14 -2.16 17.09 3.92
C PHE A 14 -2.35 18.34 3.07
N ASN A 15 -3.55 18.57 2.59
CA ASN A 15 -3.87 19.77 1.82
C ASN A 15 -4.00 20.95 2.77
N PRO A 16 -3.07 21.95 2.73
CA PRO A 16 -3.13 23.09 3.63
C PRO A 16 -4.29 24.02 3.25
N ILE A 17 -4.97 24.56 4.27
CA ILE A 17 -5.96 25.61 4.13
C ILE A 17 -5.24 26.93 4.39
N THR A 18 -5.23 27.80 3.39
CA THR A 18 -4.61 29.13 3.50
C THR A 18 -5.63 30.15 3.99
N ILE A 19 -5.28 30.89 5.03
CA ILE A 19 -6.07 32.03 5.54
C ILE A 19 -5.22 33.27 5.37
N ASP A 20 -5.73 34.25 4.65
CA ASP A 20 -5.11 35.57 4.49
C ASP A 20 -5.43 36.44 5.70
N VAL A 21 -4.39 36.97 6.36
CA VAL A 21 -4.51 37.86 7.52
C VAL A 21 -3.67 39.11 7.25
N TYR A 22 -4.33 40.23 6.90
CA TYR A 22 -3.66 41.49 6.53
C TYR A 22 -2.56 41.26 5.46
N ASN A 23 -1.33 41.51 5.81
CA ASN A 23 -0.16 41.32 4.93
C ASN A 23 0.53 39.96 5.11
N SER A 24 -0.11 39.01 5.77
CA SER A 24 0.44 37.69 6.09
C SER A 24 -0.53 36.58 5.71
N LYS A 25 0.01 35.36 5.60
CA LYS A 25 -0.76 34.13 5.37
C LYS A 25 -0.56 33.16 6.53
N VAL A 26 -1.64 32.57 6.99
CA VAL A 26 -1.64 31.48 7.98
C VAL A 26 -2.08 30.22 7.30
N TYR A 27 -1.38 29.12 7.55
CA TYR A 27 -1.67 27.80 7.00
C TYR A 27 -2.23 26.91 8.08
N LEU A 28 -3.40 26.33 7.81
CA LEU A 28 -4.01 25.31 8.65
C LEU A 28 -3.93 23.96 7.97
N GLN A 29 -3.81 22.92 8.76
CA GLN A 29 -3.81 21.54 8.27
C GLN A 29 -5.22 21.15 7.78
N GLY A 30 -5.31 20.70 6.53
CA GLY A 30 -6.52 20.14 5.96
C GLY A 30 -6.63 18.63 6.21
N LYS A 31 -7.53 17.98 5.48
CA LYS A 31 -7.71 16.52 5.58
C LYS A 31 -6.50 15.79 4.98
N PRO A 32 -6.09 14.68 5.60
CA PRO A 32 -5.07 13.79 5.03
C PRO A 32 -5.64 13.05 3.83
N GLU A 33 -4.80 12.85 2.83
CA GLU A 33 -5.09 12.02 1.67
C GLU A 33 -3.93 11.04 1.46
N TRP A 34 -4.24 9.74 1.51
CA TRP A 34 -3.28 8.70 1.22
C TRP A 34 -3.02 8.61 -0.28
N GLN A 35 -1.76 8.57 -0.63
CA GLN A 35 -1.32 8.41 -2.01
C GLN A 35 -1.25 6.93 -2.37
N GLU A 36 -1.41 6.63 -3.65
CA GLU A 36 -1.31 5.28 -4.18
C GLU A 36 0.08 4.68 -3.94
N THR A 37 0.11 3.38 -3.69
CA THR A 37 1.35 2.62 -3.59
C THR A 37 1.51 1.69 -4.79
N THR A 38 2.75 1.51 -5.22
CA THR A 38 3.09 0.62 -6.34
C THR A 38 3.79 -0.61 -5.80
N ILE A 39 3.40 -1.77 -6.32
CA ILE A 39 3.99 -3.07 -6.01
C ILE A 39 4.44 -3.70 -7.31
N ASN A 40 5.72 -4.06 -7.41
CA ASN A 40 6.25 -4.79 -8.54
C ASN A 40 6.41 -6.26 -8.16
N LEU A 41 5.75 -7.10 -8.93
CA LEU A 41 5.75 -8.55 -8.76
C LEU A 41 6.49 -9.20 -9.93
N ARG A 42 7.17 -10.30 -9.64
CA ARG A 42 7.72 -11.18 -10.66
C ARG A 42 6.76 -12.33 -10.88
N ASP A 43 6.36 -12.55 -12.12
CA ASP A 43 5.61 -13.74 -12.49
C ASP A 43 6.57 -14.91 -12.71
N ASP A 44 6.08 -16.10 -12.49
CA ASP A 44 6.81 -17.35 -12.72
C ASP A 44 6.22 -18.10 -13.93
N ALA A 45 6.89 -19.16 -14.33
CA ALA A 45 6.46 -19.99 -15.46
C ALA A 45 5.08 -20.66 -15.25
N THR A 46 4.56 -20.68 -14.02
CA THR A 46 3.23 -21.22 -13.71
C THR A 46 2.11 -20.18 -13.88
N GLY A 47 2.46 -18.89 -14.03
CA GLY A 47 1.48 -17.80 -14.14
C GLY A 47 0.63 -17.60 -12.89
N ALA A 48 1.11 -18.03 -11.73
CA ALA A 48 0.33 -17.98 -10.48
C ALA A 48 0.00 -16.57 -10.05
N VAL A 49 0.94 -15.63 -10.21
CA VAL A 49 0.74 -14.21 -9.87
C VAL A 49 -0.24 -13.56 -10.83
N SER A 50 -0.07 -13.79 -12.13
CA SER A 50 -0.98 -13.27 -13.16
C SER A 50 -2.41 -13.73 -12.96
N ASN A 51 -2.59 -15.00 -12.61
CA ASN A 51 -3.92 -15.58 -12.35
C ASN A 51 -4.57 -14.94 -11.09
N LEU A 52 -3.81 -14.79 -10.01
CA LEU A 52 -4.31 -14.18 -8.76
C LEU A 52 -4.72 -12.71 -8.98
N VAL A 53 -3.92 -11.96 -9.69
CA VAL A 53 -4.21 -10.57 -10.07
C VAL A 53 -5.44 -10.49 -10.98
N GLY A 54 -5.53 -11.38 -11.95
CA GLY A 54 -6.69 -11.48 -12.85
C GLY A 54 -7.99 -11.78 -12.10
N GLN A 55 -7.96 -12.69 -11.13
CA GLN A 55 -9.13 -12.99 -10.28
C GLN A 55 -9.53 -11.78 -9.42
N GLN A 56 -8.57 -11.03 -8.89
CA GLN A 56 -8.87 -9.84 -8.09
C GLN A 56 -9.51 -8.74 -8.95
N ILE A 57 -9.01 -8.53 -10.16
CA ILE A 57 -9.59 -7.56 -11.10
C ILE A 57 -11.00 -7.97 -11.52
N GLN A 58 -11.23 -9.25 -11.78
CA GLN A 58 -12.55 -9.76 -12.15
C GLN A 58 -13.58 -9.57 -11.01
N LYS A 59 -13.14 -9.61 -9.74
CA LYS A 59 -14.02 -9.26 -8.61
C LYS A 59 -14.39 -7.77 -8.58
N GLN A 60 -13.51 -6.89 -9.03
CA GLN A 60 -13.76 -5.46 -9.07
C GLN A 60 -14.72 -5.09 -10.22
N PHE A 61 -14.52 -5.73 -11.37
CA PHE A 61 -15.28 -5.46 -12.57
C PHE A 61 -15.35 -6.72 -13.44
N ASP A 62 -16.55 -7.14 -13.78
CA ASP A 62 -16.74 -8.22 -14.72
C ASP A 62 -16.60 -7.71 -16.16
N PHE A 63 -15.47 -8.04 -16.79
CA PHE A 63 -15.15 -7.59 -18.13
C PHE A 63 -15.97 -8.33 -19.22
N LEU A 64 -16.51 -9.50 -18.91
CA LEU A 64 -17.35 -10.24 -19.86
C LEU A 64 -18.74 -9.59 -19.95
N GLU A 65 -19.35 -9.30 -18.81
CA GLU A 65 -20.68 -8.70 -18.72
C GLU A 65 -20.64 -7.16 -18.64
N GLN A 66 -19.44 -6.59 -18.50
CA GLN A 66 -19.20 -5.14 -18.31
C GLN A 66 -19.96 -4.57 -17.11
N ALA A 67 -19.99 -5.33 -16.03
CA ALA A 67 -20.69 -4.99 -14.79
C ALA A 67 -19.72 -4.73 -13.64
N SER A 68 -19.95 -3.67 -12.88
CA SER A 68 -19.21 -3.37 -11.68
C SER A 68 -19.70 -4.19 -10.48
N ALA A 69 -18.83 -4.47 -9.54
CA ALA A 69 -19.22 -5.05 -8.26
C ALA A 69 -20.26 -4.17 -7.54
N PRO A 70 -21.29 -4.76 -6.94
CA PRO A 70 -22.38 -4.00 -6.32
C PRO A 70 -21.95 -3.27 -5.03
N SER A 71 -20.89 -3.71 -4.38
CA SER A 71 -20.40 -3.14 -3.12
C SER A 71 -18.88 -3.18 -3.03
N GLY A 72 -18.30 -2.17 -2.35
CA GLY A 72 -16.87 -2.13 -2.04
C GLY A 72 -16.41 -3.28 -1.15
N VAL A 73 -17.30 -3.85 -0.34
CA VAL A 73 -17.01 -5.01 0.53
C VAL A 73 -16.67 -6.25 -0.31
N ASP A 74 -17.21 -6.36 -1.52
CA ASP A 74 -17.05 -7.54 -2.35
C ASP A 74 -15.66 -7.65 -2.98
N TYR A 75 -14.96 -6.51 -3.19
CA TYR A 75 -13.67 -6.49 -3.86
C TYR A 75 -12.53 -5.88 -3.04
N LYS A 76 -12.81 -5.11 -2.00
CA LYS A 76 -11.76 -4.53 -1.17
C LYS A 76 -11.08 -5.60 -0.33
N PHE A 77 -9.76 -5.49 -0.22
CA PHE A 77 -8.92 -6.40 0.55
C PHE A 77 -7.99 -5.63 1.49
N GLN A 78 -7.38 -6.35 2.41
CA GLN A 78 -6.35 -5.86 3.30
C GLN A 78 -4.99 -6.29 2.78
N LEU A 79 -4.02 -5.38 2.82
CA LEU A 79 -2.65 -5.65 2.45
C LEU A 79 -1.74 -5.42 3.65
N VAL A 80 -0.97 -6.42 4.02
CA VAL A 80 0.07 -6.30 5.05
C VAL A 80 1.41 -6.57 4.42
N PHE A 81 2.38 -5.71 4.68
CA PHE A 81 3.75 -5.95 4.28
C PHE A 81 4.72 -5.64 5.43
N GLU A 82 5.78 -6.40 5.46
CA GLU A 82 6.77 -6.39 6.51
C GLU A 82 8.16 -6.24 5.91
N MET A 83 8.96 -5.37 6.50
CA MET A 83 10.39 -5.30 6.23
C MET A 83 11.13 -6.12 7.27
N LEU A 84 11.86 -7.12 6.81
CA LEU A 84 12.64 -8.00 7.65
C LEU A 84 14.11 -7.56 7.69
N ASP A 85 14.78 -7.81 8.80
CA ASP A 85 16.23 -7.78 8.82
C ASP A 85 16.78 -8.97 8.01
N GLY A 86 18.01 -8.88 7.54
CA GLY A 86 18.61 -9.94 6.72
C GLY A 86 18.82 -11.25 7.44
N GLY A 87 18.62 -11.31 8.76
CA GLY A 87 18.92 -12.47 9.60
C GLY A 87 20.40 -12.90 9.51
N ASN A 88 20.81 -13.80 10.38
CA ASN A 88 22.16 -14.39 10.37
C ASN A 88 22.16 -15.88 9.98
N GLY A 89 21.07 -16.36 9.40
CA GLY A 89 20.91 -17.74 8.96
C GLY A 89 20.54 -18.77 10.05
N THR A 90 20.58 -18.38 11.31
CA THR A 90 20.27 -19.26 12.46
C THR A 90 19.06 -18.81 13.26
N ALA A 91 18.64 -17.56 13.13
CA ALA A 91 17.48 -17.00 13.82
C ALA A 91 16.37 -16.63 12.82
N THR A 92 15.13 -16.64 13.31
CA THR A 92 13.99 -16.10 12.58
C THR A 92 14.25 -14.61 12.30
N PRO A 93 14.10 -14.12 11.07
CA PRO A 93 14.28 -12.70 10.76
C PRO A 93 13.38 -11.82 11.64
N THR A 94 13.94 -10.73 12.14
CA THR A 94 13.20 -9.76 12.95
C THR A 94 12.45 -8.79 12.03
N ILE A 95 11.22 -8.48 12.36
CA ILE A 95 10.43 -7.49 11.64
C ILE A 95 10.89 -6.09 12.09
N LEU A 96 11.45 -5.33 11.15
CA LEU A 96 11.90 -3.95 11.40
C LEU A 96 10.77 -2.95 11.27
N GLU A 97 9.89 -3.17 10.29
CA GLU A 97 8.78 -2.29 9.98
C GLU A 97 7.63 -3.12 9.42
N ALA A 98 6.43 -2.86 9.87
CA ALA A 98 5.22 -3.49 9.34
C ALA A 98 4.14 -2.45 9.08
N TRP A 99 3.53 -2.55 7.91
CA TRP A 99 2.42 -1.70 7.49
C TRP A 99 1.20 -2.54 7.16
N GLU A 100 0.06 -2.07 7.61
CA GLU A 100 -1.24 -2.63 7.32
C GLU A 100 -2.07 -1.59 6.57
N LEU A 101 -2.48 -1.93 5.36
CA LEU A 101 -3.29 -1.09 4.49
C LEU A 101 -4.70 -1.65 4.44
N ASP A 102 -5.67 -0.83 4.82
CA ASP A 102 -7.07 -1.20 4.86
C ASP A 102 -7.84 -0.62 3.67
N GLY A 103 -8.84 -1.38 3.22
CA GLY A 103 -9.70 -0.98 2.12
C GLY A 103 -8.98 -0.86 0.78
N CYS A 104 -8.05 -1.77 0.51
CA CYS A 104 -7.27 -1.78 -0.72
C CYS A 104 -8.08 -2.23 -1.92
N PHE A 105 -7.82 -1.62 -3.05
CA PHE A 105 -8.24 -2.12 -4.36
C PHE A 105 -7.20 -1.77 -5.43
N LEU A 106 -7.21 -2.50 -6.52
CA LEU A 106 -6.30 -2.26 -7.63
C LEU A 106 -6.82 -1.10 -8.48
N SER A 107 -6.07 0.01 -8.52
CA SER A 107 -6.41 1.15 -9.39
C SER A 107 -5.83 0.99 -10.79
N GLN A 108 -4.69 0.32 -10.90
CA GLN A 108 -4.06 0.01 -12.19
C GLN A 108 -3.30 -1.30 -12.10
N VAL A 109 -3.34 -2.06 -13.17
CA VAL A 109 -2.50 -3.26 -13.37
C VAL A 109 -1.83 -3.15 -14.72
N ASP A 110 -0.53 -3.34 -14.72
CA ASP A 110 0.28 -3.44 -15.92
C ASP A 110 0.95 -4.81 -15.92
N TRP A 111 0.59 -5.64 -16.90
CA TRP A 111 1.16 -7.00 -17.04
C TRP A 111 2.53 -6.99 -17.72
N GLY A 112 3.05 -5.81 -18.08
CA GLY A 112 4.34 -5.68 -18.73
C GLY A 112 4.37 -6.22 -20.17
N ASP A 113 5.54 -6.18 -20.76
CA ASP A 113 5.78 -6.62 -22.13
C ASP A 113 6.36 -8.04 -22.17
N MET A 114 5.93 -8.82 -23.15
CA MET A 114 6.53 -10.12 -23.45
C MET A 114 7.53 -9.97 -24.60
N ALA A 115 8.82 -10.17 -24.32
CA ALA A 115 9.88 -10.16 -25.32
C ALA A 115 10.49 -11.55 -25.47
N TYR A 116 10.48 -12.07 -26.68
CA TYR A 116 10.99 -13.42 -26.99
C TYR A 116 12.53 -13.53 -26.91
N ASN A 117 13.21 -12.40 -26.98
CA ASN A 117 14.67 -12.31 -27.00
C ASN A 117 15.28 -11.82 -25.67
N SER A 118 14.48 -11.66 -24.63
CA SER A 118 14.93 -11.26 -23.31
C SER A 118 14.88 -12.44 -22.35
N ASN A 119 15.92 -12.59 -21.54
CA ASN A 119 15.95 -13.53 -20.43
C ASN A 119 15.43 -12.93 -19.11
N ASP A 120 14.90 -11.71 -19.17
CA ASP A 120 14.39 -11.03 -17.99
C ASP A 120 13.04 -11.65 -17.56
N PRO A 121 12.83 -11.82 -16.27
CA PRO A 121 11.55 -12.32 -15.77
C PRO A 121 10.41 -11.34 -16.08
N VAL A 122 9.25 -11.85 -16.42
CA VAL A 122 8.07 -11.05 -16.63
C VAL A 122 7.69 -10.36 -15.32
N GLN A 123 7.48 -9.06 -15.38
CA GLN A 123 7.11 -8.23 -14.24
C GLN A 123 5.68 -7.73 -14.39
N ILE A 124 4.98 -7.72 -13.27
CA ILE A 124 3.63 -7.18 -13.18
C ILE A 124 3.67 -6.01 -12.19
N ALA A 125 3.31 -4.82 -12.66
CA ALA A 125 3.23 -3.64 -11.83
C ALA A 125 1.78 -3.41 -11.39
N LEU A 126 1.56 -3.38 -10.09
CA LEU A 126 0.27 -3.11 -9.48
C LEU A 126 0.28 -1.73 -8.83
N THR A 127 -0.72 -0.92 -9.12
CA THR A 127 -0.99 0.30 -8.37
C THR A 127 -2.19 0.05 -7.48
N VAL A 128 -1.96 0.18 -6.18
CA VAL A 128 -2.97 -0.08 -5.14
C VAL A 128 -3.38 1.23 -4.50
N LYS A 129 -4.67 1.51 -4.50
CA LYS A 129 -5.28 2.56 -3.71
C LYS A 129 -5.91 1.97 -2.47
N PHE A 130 -5.82 2.67 -1.35
CA PHE A 130 -6.30 2.21 -0.07
C PHE A 130 -6.94 3.36 0.71
N ASP A 131 -7.81 3.01 1.67
CA ASP A 131 -8.54 4.01 2.46
C ASP A 131 -7.70 4.50 3.63
N ASN A 132 -6.95 3.60 4.29
CA ASN A 132 -6.15 3.92 5.46
C ASN A 132 -4.88 3.07 5.53
N ALA A 133 -3.86 3.58 6.21
CA ALA A 133 -2.65 2.84 6.50
C ALA A 133 -2.25 3.00 7.97
N ILE A 134 -1.88 1.88 8.58
CA ILE A 134 -1.44 1.81 9.97
C ILE A 134 -0.05 1.20 10.00
N GLN A 135 0.85 1.82 10.74
CA GLN A 135 2.17 1.27 10.99
C GLN A 135 2.16 0.51 12.32
N THR A 136 2.15 -0.82 12.24
CA THR A 136 2.04 -1.68 13.42
C THR A 136 3.37 -1.87 14.13
N ILE A 137 4.48 -1.83 13.41
CA ILE A 137 5.85 -1.95 13.94
C ILE A 137 6.73 -0.89 13.29
N GLY A 138 7.62 -0.30 14.05
CA GLY A 138 8.65 0.64 13.58
C GLY A 138 8.25 2.12 13.56
N GLY A 139 7.03 2.46 13.94
CA GLY A 139 6.55 3.85 13.98
C GLY A 139 5.22 4.03 14.69
N GLY A 140 4.73 5.26 14.69
CA GLY A 140 3.56 5.67 15.45
C GLY A 140 2.30 5.96 14.63
N VAL A 141 2.31 5.71 13.32
CA VAL A 141 1.14 5.98 12.48
C VAL A 141 0.01 5.00 12.83
N GLY A 142 -1.12 5.55 13.26
CA GLY A 142 -2.28 4.76 13.71
C GLY A 142 -2.23 4.37 15.19
N THR A 143 -1.19 4.72 15.95
CA THR A 143 -1.17 4.54 17.40
C THR A 143 -1.95 5.65 18.11
N THR A 144 -2.62 5.31 19.21
CA THR A 144 -3.40 6.29 19.97
C THR A 144 -2.48 7.29 20.69
N VAL A 145 -2.75 8.58 20.52
CA VAL A 145 -2.00 9.69 21.15
C VAL A 145 -2.03 9.63 22.68
N LYS A 146 -2.90 8.84 23.29
CA LYS A 146 -3.03 8.68 24.73
C LYS A 146 -1.76 8.18 25.44
N SER A 147 -0.86 7.52 24.72
CA SER A 147 0.40 7.06 25.30
C SER A 147 1.48 8.16 25.38
N GLN A 148 1.29 9.28 24.70
CA GLN A 148 2.28 10.37 24.67
C GLN A 148 2.01 11.44 25.74
N THR A 149 0.85 11.45 26.37
CA THR A 149 0.45 12.47 27.36
C THR A 149 0.86 12.10 28.80
N SER A 150 1.35 10.90 29.04
CA SER A 150 1.72 10.47 30.40
C SER A 150 3.18 10.80 30.80
N GLY A 151 3.90 11.54 29.96
CA GLY A 151 5.31 11.87 30.19
C GLY A 151 5.62 13.26 30.72
N ASN A 152 4.63 14.14 30.94
CA ASN A 152 4.90 15.51 31.38
C ASN A 152 4.06 15.92 32.60
N THR A 153 4.20 15.16 33.68
CA THR A 153 3.89 15.63 35.03
C THR A 153 5.14 15.52 35.86
N SER A 154 6.03 16.49 35.74
CA SER A 154 6.98 16.80 36.77
C SER A 154 6.98 18.32 36.96
N ASN A 155 6.34 18.72 38.07
CA ASN A 155 6.54 19.90 38.90
C ASN A 155 6.95 21.21 38.23
#